data_7565df89c8684ee7579187c603228fbc
#
_entry.id   7565df89c8684ee7579187c603228fbc
#
_cell.length_a   1.000
_cell.length_b   1.000
_cell.length_c   1.000
_cell.angle_alpha   90.00
_cell.angle_beta   90.00
_cell.angle_gamma   90.00
#
_symmetry.space_group_name_H-M   'P 1'
#
loop_
_entity.id
_entity.type
_entity.pdbx_description
1 polymer ?
#
loop_
_entity_poly.entity_id
_entity_poly.type
_entity_poly.pdbx_seq_one_letter_code
_entity_poly.pdbx_strand_id
1 'polypeptide(L)'
;MGIILDNVSYTYQEGTPFASAALSDVSLSIEDGSYTAIIGHTGSGKSTILQLLNGLLVPTEGSVRVFDTLITSTSVNKQIRQIRKQVGLVFQFAENQIFEETVLKDVAFGPQNFGVSVEEAEAIAREKLALVGIDGSLFERSPFELSGGQMRRVAIAGILAMEPSILVLDEPTAGLDPIGRKELMALFKKLHQDGITIVLVTHLMDDVAEFADQVYVMEKGKLVKGGKPSLVFQNVEFMEKIQLGVPKITRFSQRLADRGVSFKQLPITIEEFKEFING
;
A
#
# COMPACT_ATOMS: atom_id res chain seq x y z
N MET A 1 2.53 -11.88 14.02
CA MET A 1 3.35 -11.64 12.80
C MET A 1 2.38 -11.45 11.65
N GLY A 2 2.51 -10.39 10.85
CA GLY A 2 1.63 -10.11 9.72
C GLY A 2 2.03 -10.91 8.47
N ILE A 3 3.05 -10.43 7.72
CA ILE A 3 3.53 -11.07 6.48
C ILE A 3 5.05 -11.27 6.53
N ILE A 4 5.53 -12.40 6.00
CA ILE A 4 6.97 -12.69 5.82
C ILE A 4 7.18 -13.18 4.38
N LEU A 5 8.10 -12.56 3.67
CA LEU A 5 8.70 -13.06 2.44
C LEU A 5 10.06 -13.68 2.81
N ASP A 6 10.28 -14.92 2.38
CA ASP A 6 11.53 -15.65 2.65
C ASP A 6 12.12 -16.13 1.33
N ASN A 7 13.25 -15.51 0.93
CA ASN A 7 14.02 -15.78 -0.31
C ASN A 7 13.13 -15.84 -1.57
N VAL A 8 12.20 -14.89 -1.68
CA VAL A 8 11.19 -14.88 -2.75
C VAL A 8 11.80 -14.43 -4.06
N SER A 9 11.69 -15.28 -5.07
CA SER A 9 11.93 -14.94 -6.48
C SER A 9 10.62 -15.09 -7.26
N TYR A 10 10.46 -14.25 -8.30
CA TYR A 10 9.32 -14.34 -9.20
C TYR A 10 9.73 -14.00 -10.64
N THR A 11 9.40 -14.91 -11.55
CA THR A 11 9.64 -14.77 -12.99
C THR A 11 8.31 -14.84 -13.74
N TYR A 12 7.97 -13.77 -14.46
CA TYR A 12 6.81 -13.79 -15.38
C TYR A 12 7.09 -14.71 -16.55
N GLN A 13 6.07 -15.50 -16.98
CA GLN A 13 6.14 -16.39 -18.13
C GLN A 13 7.34 -17.36 -18.09
N GLU A 14 7.64 -17.88 -16.90
CA GLU A 14 8.73 -18.84 -16.68
C GLU A 14 8.66 -20.02 -17.68
N GLY A 15 9.80 -20.46 -18.16
CA GLY A 15 9.88 -21.55 -19.13
C GLY A 15 9.55 -21.16 -20.59
N THR A 16 9.28 -19.89 -20.86
CA THR A 16 9.05 -19.38 -22.23
C THR A 16 10.17 -18.46 -22.71
N PRO A 17 10.28 -18.19 -24.02
CA PRO A 17 11.25 -17.20 -24.54
C PRO A 17 11.00 -15.75 -24.04
N PHE A 18 9.83 -15.48 -23.43
CA PHE A 18 9.45 -14.18 -22.90
C PHE A 18 9.60 -14.10 -21.37
N ALA A 19 10.32 -15.06 -20.77
CA ALA A 19 10.57 -15.07 -19.33
C ALA A 19 11.26 -13.77 -18.87
N SER A 20 10.71 -13.13 -17.83
CA SER A 20 11.23 -11.89 -17.27
C SER A 20 11.25 -11.98 -15.75
N ALA A 21 12.45 -11.98 -15.15
CA ALA A 21 12.60 -11.95 -13.71
C ALA A 21 12.17 -10.60 -13.15
N ALA A 22 11.20 -10.61 -12.25
CA ALA A 22 10.68 -9.42 -11.59
C ALA A 22 11.19 -9.27 -10.16
N LEU A 23 11.42 -10.38 -9.46
CA LEU A 23 12.00 -10.41 -8.11
C LEU A 23 13.11 -11.46 -8.04
N SER A 24 14.13 -11.18 -7.27
CA SER A 24 15.29 -12.05 -7.07
C SER A 24 15.70 -12.02 -5.60
N ASP A 25 15.47 -13.12 -4.89
CA ASP A 25 15.92 -13.35 -3.51
C ASP A 25 15.48 -12.23 -2.55
N VAL A 26 14.19 -11.91 -2.53
CA VAL A 26 13.62 -10.86 -1.69
C VAL A 26 13.16 -11.46 -0.37
N SER A 27 13.75 -10.97 0.74
CA SER A 27 13.33 -11.31 2.11
C SER A 27 12.97 -10.04 2.86
N LEU A 28 11.74 -9.97 3.38
CA LEU A 28 11.24 -8.86 4.19
C LEU A 28 10.14 -9.33 5.15
N SER A 29 9.87 -8.55 6.18
CA SER A 29 8.79 -8.80 7.12
C SER A 29 7.92 -7.56 7.33
N ILE A 30 6.62 -7.76 7.42
CA ILE A 30 5.63 -6.72 7.74
C ILE A 30 5.00 -7.14 9.05
N GLU A 31 5.22 -6.35 10.08
CA GLU A 31 4.67 -6.62 11.40
C GLU A 31 3.16 -6.34 11.42
N ASP A 32 2.43 -7.13 12.20
CA ASP A 32 1.01 -6.91 12.41
C ASP A 32 0.78 -5.57 13.12
N GLY A 33 -0.19 -4.78 12.65
CA GLY A 33 -0.45 -3.44 13.15
C GLY A 33 0.60 -2.38 12.76
N SER A 34 1.55 -2.68 11.84
CA SER A 34 2.53 -1.69 11.36
C SER A 34 2.04 -0.90 10.14
N TYR A 35 2.65 0.26 9.92
CA TYR A 35 2.56 1.00 8.66
C TYR A 35 3.89 0.86 7.91
N THR A 36 3.92 -0.02 6.91
CA THR A 36 5.12 -0.33 6.14
C THR A 36 5.07 0.32 4.76
N ALA A 37 6.11 1.04 4.35
CA ALA A 37 6.25 1.57 3.00
C ALA A 37 7.20 0.71 2.15
N ILE A 38 6.85 0.50 0.89
CA ILE A 38 7.73 -0.11 -0.13
C ILE A 38 7.97 0.93 -1.22
N ILE A 39 9.20 1.39 -1.36
CA ILE A 39 9.59 2.41 -2.32
C ILE A 39 10.58 1.87 -3.35
N GLY A 40 10.65 2.52 -4.50
CA GLY A 40 11.52 2.12 -5.61
C GLY A 40 11.05 2.77 -6.91
N HIS A 41 11.90 2.86 -7.90
CA HIS A 41 11.51 3.38 -9.23
C HIS A 41 10.53 2.43 -9.96
N THR A 42 9.93 2.90 -11.04
CA THR A 42 9.08 2.06 -11.90
C THR A 42 9.87 0.86 -12.42
N GLY A 43 9.27 -0.33 -12.38
CA GLY A 43 9.92 -1.58 -12.77
C GLY A 43 10.85 -2.19 -11.71
N SER A 44 10.93 -1.64 -10.48
CA SER A 44 11.75 -2.24 -9.41
C SER A 44 11.16 -3.49 -8.75
N GLY A 45 9.95 -3.94 -9.12
CA GLY A 45 9.30 -5.14 -8.59
C GLY A 45 8.22 -4.89 -7.52
N LYS A 46 7.92 -3.65 -7.17
CA LYS A 46 6.94 -3.31 -6.10
C LYS A 46 5.57 -3.93 -6.33
N SER A 47 4.96 -3.70 -7.49
CA SER A 47 3.61 -4.25 -7.79
C SER A 47 3.60 -5.78 -7.81
N THR A 48 4.73 -6.42 -8.16
CA THR A 48 4.87 -7.89 -8.06
C THR A 48 4.84 -8.33 -6.60
N ILE A 49 5.53 -7.60 -5.69
CA ILE A 49 5.45 -7.87 -4.26
C ILE A 49 4.00 -7.74 -3.79
N LEU A 50 3.29 -6.64 -4.11
CA LEU A 50 1.92 -6.45 -3.66
C LEU A 50 0.98 -7.58 -4.09
N GLN A 51 1.15 -8.08 -5.32
CA GLN A 51 0.37 -9.20 -5.83
C GLN A 51 0.71 -10.53 -5.15
N LEU A 52 1.94 -10.71 -4.71
CA LEU A 52 2.36 -11.85 -3.89
C LEU A 52 1.76 -11.77 -2.47
N LEU A 53 1.71 -10.58 -1.85
CA LEU A 53 1.12 -10.38 -0.52
C LEU A 53 -0.37 -10.74 -0.48
N ASN A 54 -1.10 -10.47 -1.54
CA ASN A 54 -2.55 -10.76 -1.66
C ASN A 54 -2.82 -12.16 -2.27
N GLY A 55 -1.78 -12.89 -2.69
CA GLY A 55 -1.94 -14.19 -3.36
C GLY A 55 -2.53 -14.11 -4.77
N LEU A 56 -2.46 -12.98 -5.46
CA LEU A 56 -2.73 -12.89 -6.90
C LEU A 56 -1.62 -13.56 -7.71
N LEU A 57 -0.40 -13.51 -7.22
CA LEU A 57 0.74 -14.27 -7.70
C LEU A 57 1.20 -15.25 -6.62
N VAL A 58 1.82 -16.35 -7.06
CA VAL A 58 2.56 -17.28 -6.19
C VAL A 58 4.05 -17.19 -6.52
N PRO A 59 4.96 -17.29 -5.55
CA PRO A 59 6.39 -17.17 -5.82
C PRO A 59 6.86 -18.34 -6.73
N THR A 60 7.82 -18.08 -7.63
CA THR A 60 8.49 -19.14 -8.38
C THR A 60 9.47 -19.90 -7.50
N GLU A 61 10.15 -19.19 -6.59
CA GLU A 61 11.04 -19.75 -5.55
C GLU A 61 10.81 -19.03 -4.22
N GLY A 62 11.17 -19.69 -3.13
CA GLY A 62 10.97 -19.19 -1.77
C GLY A 62 9.54 -19.34 -1.30
N SER A 63 9.15 -18.54 -0.30
CA SER A 63 7.83 -18.60 0.30
C SER A 63 7.32 -17.25 0.78
N VAL A 64 5.99 -17.08 0.76
CA VAL A 64 5.26 -15.97 1.38
C VAL A 64 4.38 -16.53 2.47
N ARG A 65 4.56 -16.06 3.69
CA ARG A 65 3.69 -16.38 4.82
C ARG A 65 2.80 -15.19 5.14
N VAL A 66 1.50 -15.40 5.14
CA VAL A 66 0.49 -14.41 5.57
C VAL A 66 -0.21 -15.00 6.79
N PHE A 67 0.03 -14.43 7.96
CA PHE A 67 -0.34 -15.02 9.26
C PHE A 67 0.07 -16.50 9.35
N ASP A 68 -0.89 -17.41 9.45
CA ASP A 68 -0.66 -18.85 9.54
C ASP A 68 -0.63 -19.56 8.17
N THR A 69 -0.91 -18.83 7.07
CA THR A 69 -0.98 -19.40 5.73
C THR A 69 0.34 -19.24 4.98
N LEU A 70 0.92 -20.35 4.54
CA LEU A 70 2.14 -20.40 3.73
C LEU A 70 1.79 -20.54 2.25
N ILE A 71 2.35 -19.65 1.42
CA ILE A 71 2.27 -19.70 -0.05
C ILE A 71 3.64 -20.08 -0.61
N THR A 72 3.64 -21.09 -1.46
CA THR A 72 4.81 -21.54 -2.24
C THR A 72 4.39 -21.74 -3.70
N SER A 73 5.32 -22.06 -4.58
CA SER A 73 5.03 -22.38 -6.00
C SER A 73 4.03 -23.51 -6.19
N THR A 74 3.80 -24.35 -5.19
CA THR A 74 2.85 -25.49 -5.22
C THR A 74 1.53 -25.23 -4.51
N SER A 75 1.29 -24.01 -4.01
CA SER A 75 0.08 -23.67 -3.25
C SER A 75 -1.19 -23.74 -4.09
N VAL A 76 -2.27 -24.26 -3.50
CA VAL A 76 -3.56 -24.46 -4.18
C VAL A 76 -4.52 -23.28 -3.96
N ASN A 77 -5.42 -23.05 -4.90
CA ASN A 77 -6.38 -21.94 -4.90
C ASN A 77 -7.21 -21.79 -3.61
N LYS A 78 -7.53 -22.89 -2.91
CA LYS A 78 -8.33 -22.84 -1.67
C LYS A 78 -7.61 -22.09 -0.55
N GLN A 79 -6.29 -22.27 -0.41
CA GLN A 79 -5.48 -21.55 0.59
C GLN A 79 -5.36 -20.06 0.24
N ILE A 80 -5.16 -19.77 -1.04
CA ILE A 80 -5.03 -18.41 -1.55
C ILE A 80 -6.31 -17.59 -1.35
N ARG A 81 -7.50 -18.21 -1.48
CA ARG A 81 -8.78 -17.52 -1.29
C ARG A 81 -8.94 -16.95 0.13
N GLN A 82 -8.43 -17.64 1.16
CA GLN A 82 -8.47 -17.14 2.54
C GLN A 82 -7.59 -15.90 2.71
N ILE A 83 -6.43 -15.87 2.06
CA ILE A 83 -5.53 -14.71 2.08
C ILE A 83 -6.21 -13.48 1.48
N ARG A 84 -6.93 -13.62 0.37
CA ARG A 84 -7.64 -12.51 -0.28
C ARG A 84 -8.74 -11.90 0.58
N LYS A 85 -9.26 -12.61 1.58
CA LYS A 85 -10.16 -12.05 2.58
C LYS A 85 -9.38 -11.22 3.61
N GLN A 86 -8.20 -11.69 4.02
CA GLN A 86 -7.40 -11.05 5.08
C GLN A 86 -6.57 -9.88 4.57
N VAL A 87 -6.17 -9.90 3.29
CA VAL A 87 -5.32 -8.88 2.65
C VAL A 87 -6.10 -8.18 1.55
N GLY A 88 -6.62 -7.00 1.85
CA GLY A 88 -7.24 -6.12 0.85
C GLY A 88 -6.17 -5.44 -0.01
N LEU A 89 -6.37 -5.37 -1.32
CA LEU A 89 -5.45 -4.74 -2.26
C LEU A 89 -6.15 -3.63 -3.04
N VAL A 90 -5.73 -2.39 -2.80
CA VAL A 90 -6.14 -1.19 -3.55
C VAL A 90 -5.12 -0.95 -4.65
N PHE A 91 -5.50 -1.19 -5.90
CA PHE A 91 -4.65 -0.92 -7.07
C PHE A 91 -4.59 0.57 -7.40
N GLN A 92 -3.55 0.96 -8.11
CA GLN A 92 -3.49 2.25 -8.79
C GLN A 92 -4.72 2.39 -9.71
N PHE A 93 -5.46 3.51 -9.59
CA PHE A 93 -6.74 3.72 -10.29
C PHE A 93 -7.80 2.66 -9.94
N ALA A 94 -8.02 2.44 -8.64
CA ALA A 94 -9.01 1.47 -8.12
C ALA A 94 -10.42 1.70 -8.68
N GLU A 95 -10.76 2.95 -9.06
CA GLU A 95 -12.01 3.32 -9.73
C GLU A 95 -12.30 2.55 -11.02
N ASN A 96 -11.28 2.04 -11.69
CA ASN A 96 -11.44 1.24 -12.91
C ASN A 96 -11.92 -0.20 -12.63
N GLN A 97 -12.05 -0.58 -11.36
CA GLN A 97 -12.50 -1.91 -10.94
C GLN A 97 -14.00 -1.96 -10.60
N ILE A 98 -14.67 -0.82 -10.64
CA ILE A 98 -16.12 -0.70 -10.40
C ILE A 98 -16.87 -1.21 -11.63
N PHE A 99 -17.91 -2.04 -11.41
CA PHE A 99 -18.64 -2.69 -12.51
C PHE A 99 -20.14 -2.89 -12.24
N GLU A 100 -20.62 -2.72 -11.01
CA GLU A 100 -22.02 -2.94 -10.67
C GLU A 100 -22.95 -1.77 -11.07
N GLU A 101 -24.25 -2.04 -11.08
CA GLU A 101 -25.29 -1.07 -11.48
C GLU A 101 -25.42 0.09 -10.49
N THR A 102 -25.24 -0.18 -9.18
CA THR A 102 -25.32 0.82 -8.13
C THR A 102 -24.11 0.80 -7.21
N VAL A 103 -23.82 1.95 -6.59
CA VAL A 103 -22.74 2.11 -5.60
C VAL A 103 -22.88 1.09 -4.47
N LEU A 104 -24.09 0.89 -3.96
CA LEU A 104 -24.34 -0.05 -2.87
C LEU A 104 -24.04 -1.50 -3.27
N LYS A 105 -24.51 -1.92 -4.46
CA LYS A 105 -24.28 -3.27 -4.97
C LYS A 105 -22.80 -3.54 -5.18
N ASP A 106 -22.05 -2.57 -5.71
CA ASP A 106 -20.64 -2.72 -5.97
C ASP A 106 -19.84 -2.99 -4.68
N VAL A 107 -20.14 -2.24 -3.63
CA VAL A 107 -19.50 -2.44 -2.31
C VAL A 107 -19.97 -3.73 -1.62
N ALA A 108 -21.23 -4.13 -1.78
CA ALA A 108 -21.77 -5.35 -1.22
C ALA A 108 -21.31 -6.64 -1.94
N PHE A 109 -20.77 -6.53 -3.17
CA PHE A 109 -20.38 -7.66 -3.99
C PHE A 109 -19.31 -8.55 -3.33
N GLY A 110 -18.29 -7.94 -2.73
CA GLY A 110 -17.21 -8.67 -2.05
C GLY A 110 -17.73 -9.59 -0.95
N PRO A 111 -18.41 -9.08 0.09
CA PRO A 111 -19.00 -9.87 1.17
C PRO A 111 -19.92 -10.99 0.68
N GLN A 112 -20.79 -10.72 -0.31
CA GLN A 112 -21.68 -11.74 -0.89
C GLN A 112 -20.91 -12.91 -1.52
N ASN A 113 -19.81 -12.64 -2.22
CA ASN A 113 -18.95 -13.68 -2.79
C ASN A 113 -18.28 -14.57 -1.72
N PHE A 114 -18.20 -14.09 -0.48
CA PHE A 114 -17.69 -14.86 0.65
C PHE A 114 -18.81 -15.47 1.50
N GLY A 115 -20.07 -15.42 1.01
CA GLY A 115 -21.21 -16.14 1.59
C GLY A 115 -21.98 -15.35 2.64
N VAL A 116 -21.77 -14.03 2.73
CA VAL A 116 -22.60 -13.12 3.53
C VAL A 116 -23.96 -12.94 2.84
N SER A 117 -25.06 -12.89 3.59
CA SER A 117 -26.40 -12.65 3.03
C SER A 117 -26.47 -11.28 2.33
N VAL A 118 -27.42 -11.13 1.41
CA VAL A 118 -27.60 -9.85 0.69
C VAL A 118 -27.87 -8.70 1.66
N GLU A 119 -28.79 -8.91 2.61
CA GLU A 119 -29.17 -7.91 3.59
C GLU A 119 -28.01 -7.49 4.49
N GLU A 120 -27.20 -8.44 4.94
CA GLU A 120 -26.04 -8.19 5.80
C GLU A 120 -24.91 -7.52 4.99
N ALA A 121 -24.67 -7.96 3.74
CA ALA A 121 -23.68 -7.36 2.85
C ALA A 121 -24.02 -5.91 2.50
N GLU A 122 -25.30 -5.59 2.27
CA GLU A 122 -25.74 -4.21 2.07
C GLU A 122 -25.59 -3.36 3.34
N ALA A 123 -25.84 -3.91 4.52
CA ALA A 123 -25.63 -3.20 5.79
C ALA A 123 -24.15 -2.85 5.98
N ILE A 124 -23.24 -3.82 5.74
CA ILE A 124 -21.80 -3.60 5.75
C ILE A 124 -21.41 -2.54 4.71
N ALA A 125 -21.93 -2.64 3.49
CA ALA A 125 -21.63 -1.69 2.42
C ALA A 125 -22.02 -0.26 2.79
N ARG A 126 -23.21 -0.04 3.40
CA ARG A 126 -23.65 1.29 3.86
C ARG A 126 -22.69 1.87 4.92
N GLU A 127 -22.23 1.04 5.85
CA GLU A 127 -21.25 1.45 6.87
C GLU A 127 -19.91 1.87 6.22
N LYS A 128 -19.37 1.04 5.31
CA LYS A 128 -18.07 1.35 4.70
C LYS A 128 -18.14 2.52 3.71
N LEU A 129 -19.27 2.70 3.01
CA LEU A 129 -19.51 3.89 2.19
C LEU A 129 -19.54 5.17 3.04
N ALA A 130 -20.22 5.15 4.18
CA ALA A 130 -20.20 6.26 5.12
C ALA A 130 -18.81 6.53 5.67
N LEU A 131 -18.04 5.48 6.00
CA LEU A 131 -16.65 5.57 6.49
C LEU A 131 -15.72 6.30 5.50
N VAL A 132 -15.88 6.04 4.20
CA VAL A 132 -15.09 6.72 3.16
C VAL A 132 -15.67 8.07 2.72
N GLY A 133 -16.76 8.53 3.35
CA GLY A 133 -17.38 9.84 3.11
C GLY A 133 -18.26 9.91 1.87
N ILE A 134 -18.90 8.81 1.47
CA ILE A 134 -19.93 8.79 0.42
C ILE A 134 -21.29 9.03 1.05
N ASP A 135 -22.01 10.05 0.53
CA ASP A 135 -23.35 10.42 1.01
C ASP A 135 -24.40 9.35 0.68
N GLY A 136 -25.34 9.11 1.60
CA GLY A 136 -26.38 8.09 1.43
C GLY A 136 -27.29 8.29 0.22
N SER A 137 -27.42 9.53 -0.27
CA SER A 137 -28.20 9.84 -1.49
C SER A 137 -27.57 9.27 -2.78
N LEU A 138 -26.31 8.84 -2.70
CA LEU A 138 -25.56 8.28 -3.82
C LEU A 138 -25.61 6.75 -3.89
N PHE A 139 -26.09 6.07 -2.85
CA PHE A 139 -26.00 4.61 -2.73
C PHE A 139 -26.73 3.87 -3.86
N GLU A 140 -27.89 4.37 -4.28
CA GLU A 140 -28.71 3.77 -5.34
C GLU A 140 -28.38 4.32 -6.74
N ARG A 141 -27.42 5.26 -6.85
CA ARG A 141 -26.98 5.78 -8.14
C ARG A 141 -26.00 4.86 -8.82
N SER A 142 -25.90 5.01 -10.14
CA SER A 142 -24.82 4.37 -10.90
C SER A 142 -23.46 4.94 -10.47
N PRO A 143 -22.45 4.09 -10.18
CA PRO A 143 -21.11 4.57 -9.87
C PRO A 143 -20.51 5.48 -10.97
N PHE A 144 -20.90 5.27 -12.22
CA PHE A 144 -20.42 6.03 -13.37
C PHE A 144 -20.96 7.47 -13.44
N GLU A 145 -21.92 7.84 -12.58
CA GLU A 145 -22.39 9.21 -12.40
C GLU A 145 -21.55 10.00 -11.38
N LEU A 146 -20.63 9.31 -10.66
CA LEU A 146 -19.82 9.90 -9.62
C LEU A 146 -18.55 10.57 -10.20
N SER A 147 -17.98 11.52 -9.45
CA SER A 147 -16.64 12.03 -9.76
C SER A 147 -15.57 10.92 -9.58
N GLY A 148 -14.42 11.06 -10.26
CA GLY A 148 -13.33 10.09 -10.14
C GLY A 148 -12.86 9.88 -8.69
N GLY A 149 -12.82 10.94 -7.87
CA GLY A 149 -12.49 10.84 -6.46
C GLY A 149 -13.55 10.08 -5.65
N GLN A 150 -14.84 10.27 -5.97
CA GLN A 150 -15.92 9.50 -5.33
C GLN A 150 -15.89 8.03 -5.77
N MET A 151 -15.70 7.74 -7.06
CA MET A 151 -15.53 6.36 -7.54
C MET A 151 -14.37 5.66 -6.84
N ARG A 152 -13.22 6.32 -6.67
CA ARG A 152 -12.09 5.75 -5.93
C ARG A 152 -12.45 5.42 -4.48
N ARG A 153 -13.19 6.29 -3.80
CA ARG A 153 -13.69 6.02 -2.43
C ARG A 153 -14.65 4.83 -2.40
N VAL A 154 -15.53 4.69 -3.39
CA VAL A 154 -16.42 3.52 -3.53
C VAL A 154 -15.60 2.24 -3.70
N ALA A 155 -14.60 2.22 -4.59
CA ALA A 155 -13.72 1.06 -4.75
C ALA A 155 -12.97 0.68 -3.46
N ILE A 156 -12.48 1.67 -2.71
CA ILE A 156 -11.85 1.45 -1.41
C ILE A 156 -12.87 0.90 -0.40
N ALA A 157 -14.11 1.41 -0.38
CA ALA A 157 -15.17 0.89 0.47
C ALA A 157 -15.48 -0.59 0.18
N GLY A 158 -15.47 -1.01 -1.11
CA GLY A 158 -15.65 -2.40 -1.51
C GLY A 158 -14.56 -3.32 -0.96
N ILE A 159 -13.31 -2.85 -0.89
CA ILE A 159 -12.22 -3.60 -0.28
C ILE A 159 -12.38 -3.64 1.24
N LEU A 160 -12.71 -2.51 1.87
CA LEU A 160 -12.93 -2.42 3.32
C LEU A 160 -14.16 -3.23 3.78
N ALA A 161 -15.15 -3.46 2.92
CA ALA A 161 -16.32 -4.29 3.21
C ALA A 161 -15.95 -5.76 3.45
N MET A 162 -14.78 -6.20 2.99
CA MET A 162 -14.23 -7.51 3.29
C MET A 162 -13.61 -7.62 4.69
N GLU A 163 -13.52 -6.50 5.43
CA GLU A 163 -12.91 -6.38 6.76
C GLU A 163 -11.48 -6.97 6.80
N PRO A 164 -10.59 -6.52 5.91
CA PRO A 164 -9.24 -7.05 5.85
C PRO A 164 -8.43 -6.65 7.10
N SER A 165 -7.57 -7.55 7.58
CA SER A 165 -6.61 -7.23 8.63
C SER A 165 -5.39 -6.47 8.11
N ILE A 166 -5.11 -6.60 6.81
CA ILE A 166 -4.01 -5.93 6.13
C ILE A 166 -4.55 -5.22 4.89
N LEU A 167 -4.21 -3.94 4.73
CA LEU A 167 -4.57 -3.15 3.56
C LEU A 167 -3.31 -2.77 2.78
N VAL A 168 -3.21 -3.28 1.57
CA VAL A 168 -2.12 -3.03 0.63
C VAL A 168 -2.56 -1.95 -0.35
N LEU A 169 -1.77 -0.89 -0.50
CA LEU A 169 -2.09 0.33 -1.24
C LEU A 169 -1.03 0.57 -2.33
N ASP A 170 -1.41 0.44 -3.59
CA ASP A 170 -0.54 0.74 -4.74
C ASP A 170 -0.82 2.13 -5.28
N GLU A 171 0.02 3.11 -4.94
CA GLU A 171 -0.10 4.52 -5.36
C GLU A 171 -1.53 5.09 -5.15
N PRO A 172 -2.13 4.97 -3.95
CA PRO A 172 -3.58 5.19 -3.76
C PRO A 172 -4.03 6.63 -4.01
N THR A 173 -3.09 7.59 -4.00
CA THR A 173 -3.38 9.02 -4.18
C THR A 173 -3.00 9.53 -5.57
N ALA A 174 -2.57 8.66 -6.49
CA ALA A 174 -2.21 9.05 -7.85
C ALA A 174 -3.38 9.72 -8.58
N GLY A 175 -3.16 10.89 -9.18
CA GLY A 175 -4.17 11.63 -9.93
C GLY A 175 -5.21 12.40 -9.09
N LEU A 176 -5.13 12.36 -7.75
CA LEU A 176 -5.98 13.18 -6.89
C LEU A 176 -5.42 14.60 -6.74
N ASP A 177 -6.32 15.57 -6.55
CA ASP A 177 -5.96 16.91 -6.12
C ASP A 177 -5.38 16.92 -4.68
N PRO A 178 -4.75 18.01 -4.24
CA PRO A 178 -4.12 18.06 -2.91
C PRO A 178 -5.08 17.84 -1.74
N ILE A 179 -6.36 18.24 -1.88
CA ILE A 179 -7.38 18.08 -0.84
C ILE A 179 -7.79 16.61 -0.74
N GLY A 180 -8.18 16.02 -1.87
CA GLY A 180 -8.56 14.61 -1.94
C GLY A 180 -7.44 13.67 -1.48
N ARG A 181 -6.17 14.00 -1.83
CA ARG A 181 -5.01 13.27 -1.33
C ARG A 181 -4.92 13.33 0.20
N LYS A 182 -5.02 14.54 0.80
CA LYS A 182 -4.94 14.72 2.25
C LYS A 182 -6.03 13.96 2.99
N GLU A 183 -7.26 14.02 2.47
CA GLU A 183 -8.40 13.30 3.06
C GLU A 183 -8.23 11.80 2.99
N LEU A 184 -7.75 11.27 1.85
CA LEU A 184 -7.53 9.84 1.68
C LEU A 184 -6.39 9.32 2.57
N MET A 185 -5.29 10.06 2.69
CA MET A 185 -4.20 9.71 3.61
C MET A 185 -4.63 9.77 5.07
N ALA A 186 -5.51 10.73 5.44
CA ALA A 186 -6.10 10.80 6.77
C ALA A 186 -7.00 9.59 7.07
N LEU A 187 -7.75 9.09 6.07
CA LEU A 187 -8.51 7.84 6.20
C LEU A 187 -7.58 6.65 6.47
N PHE A 188 -6.50 6.48 5.70
CA PHE A 188 -5.56 5.37 5.93
C PHE A 188 -4.87 5.46 7.28
N LYS A 189 -4.52 6.66 7.74
CA LYS A 189 -4.00 6.89 9.09
C LYS A 189 -4.99 6.44 10.16
N LYS A 190 -6.28 6.79 10.01
CA LYS A 190 -7.32 6.36 10.92
C LYS A 190 -7.47 4.83 10.94
N LEU A 191 -7.54 4.19 9.77
CA LEU A 191 -7.63 2.73 9.65
C LEU A 191 -6.44 2.03 10.33
N HIS A 192 -5.24 2.59 10.19
CA HIS A 192 -4.06 2.09 10.90
C HIS A 192 -4.19 2.25 12.42
N GLN A 193 -4.66 3.39 12.91
CA GLN A 193 -4.92 3.62 14.34
C GLN A 193 -6.00 2.68 14.90
N ASP A 194 -6.95 2.27 14.07
CA ASP A 194 -7.99 1.29 14.38
C ASP A 194 -7.46 -0.17 14.32
N GLY A 195 -6.16 -0.37 14.07
CA GLY A 195 -5.46 -1.66 14.13
C GLY A 195 -5.23 -2.37 12.81
N ILE A 196 -5.59 -1.77 11.66
CA ILE A 196 -5.32 -2.36 10.35
C ILE A 196 -3.84 -2.17 9.99
N THR A 197 -3.18 -3.24 9.60
CA THR A 197 -1.82 -3.18 9.04
C THR A 197 -1.85 -2.52 7.66
N ILE A 198 -1.02 -1.51 7.43
CA ILE A 198 -0.94 -0.80 6.14
C ILE A 198 0.36 -1.14 5.43
N VAL A 199 0.26 -1.48 4.15
CA VAL A 199 1.41 -1.60 3.24
C VAL A 199 1.22 -0.59 2.12
N LEU A 200 2.04 0.46 2.11
CA LEU A 200 1.96 1.56 1.14
C LEU A 200 3.06 1.47 0.10
N VAL A 201 2.71 1.37 -1.16
CA VAL A 201 3.63 1.68 -2.28
C VAL A 201 3.37 3.10 -2.73
N THR A 202 4.42 3.92 -2.74
CA THR A 202 4.37 5.30 -3.21
C THR A 202 5.73 5.82 -3.65
N HIS A 203 5.73 6.84 -4.49
CA HIS A 203 6.91 7.64 -4.85
C HIS A 203 6.96 8.98 -4.08
N LEU A 204 6.05 9.21 -3.14
CA LEU A 204 5.92 10.44 -2.36
C LEU A 204 6.64 10.26 -1.02
N MET A 205 7.91 10.65 -0.96
CA MET A 205 8.76 10.43 0.22
C MET A 205 8.30 11.21 1.46
N ASP A 206 7.57 12.32 1.27
CA ASP A 206 6.96 13.05 2.37
C ASP A 206 5.90 12.20 3.09
N ASP A 207 5.06 11.43 2.34
CA ASP A 207 4.07 10.51 2.94
C ASP A 207 4.75 9.36 3.68
N VAL A 208 5.84 8.82 3.09
CA VAL A 208 6.61 7.75 3.74
C VAL A 208 7.21 8.23 5.06
N ALA A 209 7.76 9.45 5.08
CA ALA A 209 8.34 10.04 6.29
C ALA A 209 7.29 10.32 7.38
N GLU A 210 6.07 10.70 6.97
CA GLU A 210 4.99 11.09 7.90
C GLU A 210 4.26 9.88 8.49
N PHE A 211 4.07 8.79 7.71
CA PHE A 211 3.16 7.72 8.09
C PHE A 211 3.85 6.38 8.37
N ALA A 212 5.01 6.09 7.78
CA ALA A 212 5.59 4.75 7.85
C ALA A 212 6.44 4.53 9.11
N ASP A 213 6.27 3.36 9.73
CA ASP A 213 7.14 2.84 10.80
C ASP A 213 8.39 2.18 10.22
N GLN A 214 8.22 1.54 9.04
CA GLN A 214 9.24 0.78 8.34
C GLN A 214 9.23 1.09 6.85
N VAL A 215 10.40 1.15 6.22
CA VAL A 215 10.59 1.37 4.78
C VAL A 215 11.44 0.26 4.20
N TYR A 216 11.02 -0.26 3.06
CA TYR A 216 11.78 -1.15 2.21
C TYR A 216 12.04 -0.51 0.86
N VAL A 217 13.31 -0.51 0.44
CA VAL A 217 13.78 0.12 -0.81
C VAL A 217 14.08 -0.97 -1.83
N MET A 218 13.36 -0.94 -2.94
CA MET A 218 13.48 -1.90 -4.03
C MET A 218 14.23 -1.31 -5.22
N GLU A 219 15.20 -2.04 -5.73
CA GLU A 219 15.91 -1.72 -6.97
C GLU A 219 16.10 -2.98 -7.82
N LYS A 220 15.65 -2.94 -9.08
CA LYS A 220 15.85 -4.04 -10.07
C LYS A 220 15.48 -5.42 -9.53
N GLY A 221 14.31 -5.52 -8.88
CA GLY A 221 13.80 -6.78 -8.34
C GLY A 221 14.43 -7.25 -7.02
N LYS A 222 15.27 -6.42 -6.39
CA LYS A 222 15.96 -6.75 -5.14
C LYS A 222 15.64 -5.76 -4.03
N LEU A 223 15.63 -6.24 -2.80
CA LEU A 223 15.64 -5.40 -1.61
C LEU A 223 17.06 -4.88 -1.38
N VAL A 224 17.27 -3.55 -1.49
CA VAL A 224 18.62 -2.94 -1.35
C VAL A 224 18.80 -2.24 -0.01
N LYS A 225 17.71 -1.86 0.66
CA LYS A 225 17.75 -1.23 2.00
C LYS A 225 16.43 -1.45 2.71
N GLY A 226 16.46 -1.57 4.03
CA GLY A 226 15.28 -1.58 4.88
C GLY A 226 15.59 -0.92 6.22
N GLY A 227 14.58 -0.38 6.89
CA GLY A 227 14.72 0.25 8.20
C GLY A 227 13.70 1.34 8.46
N LYS A 228 13.82 2.02 9.61
CA LYS A 228 12.98 3.17 9.93
C LYS A 228 13.20 4.30 8.91
N PRO A 229 12.16 5.07 8.54
CA PRO A 229 12.29 6.21 7.62
C PRO A 229 13.42 7.16 8.01
N SER A 230 13.55 7.46 9.31
CA SER A 230 14.61 8.30 9.85
C SER A 230 16.04 7.80 9.61
N LEU A 231 16.24 6.49 9.36
CA LEU A 231 17.54 5.90 9.01
C LEU A 231 17.73 5.78 7.49
N VAL A 232 16.65 5.47 6.78
CA VAL A 232 16.70 5.29 5.33
C VAL A 232 17.01 6.62 4.64
N PHE A 233 16.34 7.71 5.04
CA PHE A 233 16.47 9.02 4.41
C PHE A 233 17.69 9.84 4.83
N GLN A 234 18.50 9.39 5.80
CA GLN A 234 19.78 10.06 6.14
C GLN A 234 20.80 9.97 5.01
N ASN A 235 20.78 8.89 4.23
CA ASN A 235 21.73 8.72 3.13
C ASN A 235 21.15 9.29 1.83
N VAL A 236 21.15 10.64 1.74
CA VAL A 236 20.60 11.37 0.59
C VAL A 236 21.30 10.96 -0.71
N GLU A 237 22.64 10.84 -0.68
CA GLU A 237 23.45 10.44 -1.85
C GLU A 237 23.06 9.05 -2.37
N PHE A 238 22.87 8.08 -1.46
CA PHE A 238 22.41 6.74 -1.85
C PHE A 238 21.03 6.81 -2.51
N MET A 239 20.08 7.56 -1.94
CA MET A 239 18.73 7.69 -2.49
C MET A 239 18.75 8.33 -3.88
N GLU A 240 19.59 9.34 -4.09
CA GLU A 240 19.76 9.99 -5.40
C GLU A 240 20.43 9.07 -6.42
N LYS A 241 21.43 8.28 -6.01
CA LYS A 241 22.11 7.30 -6.86
C LYS A 241 21.15 6.26 -7.44
N ILE A 242 20.16 5.82 -6.66
CA ILE A 242 19.12 4.89 -7.10
C ILE A 242 17.90 5.60 -7.70
N GLN A 243 18.03 6.88 -8.04
CA GLN A 243 16.99 7.71 -8.65
C GLN A 243 15.72 7.85 -7.81
N LEU A 244 15.84 7.73 -6.48
CA LEU A 244 14.78 8.03 -5.52
C LEU A 244 15.04 9.37 -4.86
N GLY A 245 13.96 10.06 -4.52
CA GLY A 245 14.04 11.28 -3.72
C GLY A 245 14.16 10.98 -2.24
N VAL A 246 14.33 12.06 -1.47
CA VAL A 246 14.13 12.12 -0.02
C VAL A 246 13.01 13.11 0.28
N PRO A 247 12.44 13.12 1.50
CA PRO A 247 11.47 14.14 1.89
C PRO A 247 11.99 15.56 1.60
N LYS A 248 11.09 16.48 1.24
CA LYS A 248 11.46 17.85 0.85
C LYS A 248 12.23 18.56 1.95
N ILE A 249 11.80 18.36 3.20
CA ILE A 249 12.46 18.95 4.35
C ILE A 249 13.86 18.38 4.58
N THR A 250 14.07 17.08 4.33
CA THR A 250 15.39 16.44 4.41
C THR A 250 16.33 17.03 3.38
N ARG A 251 15.87 17.20 2.14
CA ARG A 251 16.65 17.85 1.07
C ARG A 251 16.96 19.31 1.38
N PHE A 252 16.02 20.03 1.98
CA PHE A 252 16.24 21.41 2.43
C PHE A 252 17.30 21.46 3.55
N SER A 253 17.18 20.61 4.55
CA SER A 253 18.12 20.52 5.67
C SER A 253 19.53 20.11 5.22
N GLN A 254 19.65 19.19 4.24
CA GLN A 254 20.94 18.87 3.64
C GLN A 254 21.61 20.11 3.02
N ARG A 255 20.85 20.93 2.28
CA ARG A 255 21.39 22.18 1.71
C ARG A 255 21.80 23.20 2.76
N LEU A 256 21.16 23.21 3.92
CA LEU A 256 21.58 24.03 5.06
C LEU A 256 22.86 23.46 5.70
N ALA A 257 22.96 22.13 5.83
CA ALA A 257 24.17 21.48 6.31
C ALA A 257 25.39 21.78 5.42
N ASP A 258 25.22 21.76 4.10
CA ASP A 258 26.24 22.15 3.12
C ASP A 258 26.69 23.61 3.27
N ARG A 259 25.91 24.45 3.92
CA ARG A 259 26.20 25.87 4.23
C ARG A 259 26.65 26.11 5.67
N GLY A 260 26.92 25.04 6.43
CA GLY A 260 27.48 25.11 7.76
C GLY A 260 26.50 25.00 8.92
N VAL A 261 25.20 24.73 8.67
CA VAL A 261 24.25 24.42 9.75
C VAL A 261 24.49 22.99 10.22
N SER A 262 24.71 22.80 11.52
CA SER A 262 24.98 21.48 12.10
C SER A 262 23.67 20.81 12.51
N PHE A 263 23.34 19.67 11.93
CA PHE A 263 22.25 18.78 12.33
C PHE A 263 22.83 17.54 13.01
N LYS A 264 22.27 17.14 14.14
CA LYS A 264 22.58 15.83 14.75
C LYS A 264 22.10 14.69 13.84
N GLN A 265 20.94 14.88 13.24
CA GLN A 265 20.29 14.01 12.25
C GLN A 265 19.44 14.89 11.36
N LEU A 266 19.42 14.63 10.03
CA LEU A 266 18.60 15.41 9.13
C LEU A 266 17.11 15.16 9.43
N PRO A 267 16.30 16.20 9.64
CA PRO A 267 14.86 16.06 9.81
C PRO A 267 14.22 15.43 8.59
N ILE A 268 13.28 14.52 8.80
CA ILE A 268 12.51 13.90 7.72
C ILE A 268 11.08 14.42 7.65
N THR A 269 10.59 15.09 8.70
CA THR A 269 9.28 15.76 8.76
C THR A 269 9.43 17.25 9.05
N ILE A 270 8.37 18.03 8.75
CA ILE A 270 8.34 19.46 9.07
C ILE A 270 8.35 19.67 10.59
N GLU A 271 7.70 18.78 11.33
CA GLU A 271 7.64 18.83 12.80
C GLU A 271 9.03 18.68 13.40
N GLU A 272 9.82 17.70 12.97
CA GLU A 272 11.22 17.51 13.40
C GLU A 272 12.09 18.74 13.08
N PHE A 273 11.85 19.38 11.94
CA PHE A 273 12.58 20.60 11.57
C PHE A 273 12.19 21.79 12.44
N LYS A 274 10.90 21.93 12.80
CA LYS A 274 10.45 22.96 13.74
C LYS A 274 11.07 22.78 15.14
N GLU A 275 11.13 21.53 15.63
CA GLU A 275 11.79 21.21 16.90
C GLU A 275 13.27 21.63 16.87
N PHE A 276 13.96 21.35 15.77
CA PHE A 276 15.36 21.78 15.60
C PHE A 276 15.55 23.30 15.64
N ILE A 277 14.60 24.10 15.08
CA ILE A 277 14.72 25.58 15.09
C ILE A 277 14.41 26.15 16.47
N ASN A 278 13.51 25.55 17.23
CA ASN A 278 13.01 26.05 18.51
C ASN A 278 13.85 25.60 19.72
N GLY A 279 14.73 24.63 19.55
CA GLY A 279 15.64 24.12 20.60
C GLY A 279 17.06 24.61 20.45
#